data_dde77e61ee257e424260a552b431bd76
#
_entry.id   dde77e61ee257e424260a552b431bd76
#
_cell.length_a   1.000
_cell.length_b   1.000
_cell.length_c   1.000
_cell.angle_alpha   90.00
_cell.angle_beta   90.00
_cell.angle_gamma   90.00
#
_symmetry.space_group_name_H-M   'P 1'
#
loop_
_entity.id
_entity.type
_entity.pdbx_description
1 polymer ?
#
loop_
_entity_poly.entity_id
_entity_poly.type
_entity_poly.pdbx_seq_one_letter_code
_entity_poly.pdbx_strand_id
1 'polypeptide(L)'
;MNATTQRQNIPGPAGVIECAIDLPAQDSAARGVALLCHPHPLHGGTMDNKVVHTLARALVQLGWRVLRFNFRGVGGSAGQWDAGRGEIDDALAVIQAFRAPNEPLALGGFSFGASIASHVASQVAQRLLGHEAVQQLVLVAPAVENFPLTNVSPDTLVVHGENDEIVPLAALLGWAASQGLPVQVIPGATHFFHGQLPLLKRVVLNAWR
;
A
#
# COMPACT_ATOMS: atom_id res chain seq x y z
N MET A 1 16.03 6.36 -4.53
CA MET A 1 16.22 4.92 -4.31
C MET A 1 17.01 4.75 -3.03
N ASN A 2 16.64 3.80 -2.18
CA ASN A 2 17.49 3.39 -1.08
C ASN A 2 18.69 2.64 -1.67
N ALA A 3 19.86 2.71 -1.03
CA ALA A 3 21.07 2.01 -1.51
C ALA A 3 20.92 0.47 -1.56
N THR A 4 19.85 -0.05 -0.98
CA THR A 4 19.53 -1.48 -0.85
C THR A 4 18.32 -1.91 -1.69
N THR A 5 17.84 -1.07 -2.63
CA THR A 5 16.72 -1.45 -3.51
C THR A 5 17.20 -2.41 -4.61
N GLN A 6 16.57 -3.57 -4.70
CA GLN A 6 16.76 -4.53 -5.78
C GLN A 6 15.56 -4.47 -6.74
N ARG A 7 15.80 -4.46 -8.06
CA ARG A 7 14.74 -4.55 -9.05
C ARG A 7 14.69 -5.95 -9.63
N GLN A 8 13.49 -6.47 -9.80
CA GLN A 8 13.24 -7.82 -10.31
C GLN A 8 11.91 -7.88 -11.05
N ASN A 9 11.87 -8.68 -12.10
CA ASN A 9 10.64 -9.01 -12.80
C ASN A 9 10.16 -10.40 -12.37
N ILE A 10 8.84 -10.56 -12.20
CA ILE A 10 8.21 -11.85 -11.92
C ILE A 10 7.12 -12.14 -12.96
N PRO A 11 6.75 -13.41 -13.20
CA PRO A 11 5.54 -13.73 -13.93
C PRO A 11 4.30 -13.34 -13.11
N GLY A 12 3.29 -12.80 -13.78
CA GLY A 12 2.01 -12.43 -13.21
C GLY A 12 0.83 -12.79 -14.10
N PRO A 13 -0.40 -12.52 -13.68
CA PRO A 13 -1.63 -12.95 -14.39
C PRO A 13 -1.76 -12.33 -15.79
N ALA A 14 -1.28 -11.11 -15.99
CA ALA A 14 -1.32 -10.42 -17.28
C ALA A 14 0.03 -10.42 -18.04
N GLY A 15 0.97 -11.22 -17.59
CA GLY A 15 2.34 -11.26 -18.08
C GLY A 15 3.35 -10.81 -17.02
N VAL A 16 4.46 -10.20 -17.42
CA VAL A 16 5.51 -9.75 -16.49
C VAL A 16 5.00 -8.67 -15.55
N ILE A 17 5.39 -8.74 -14.26
CA ILE A 17 5.22 -7.67 -13.27
C ILE A 17 6.59 -7.13 -12.86
N GLU A 18 6.80 -5.83 -13.02
CA GLU A 18 8.01 -5.12 -12.57
C GLU A 18 7.93 -4.82 -11.07
N CYS A 19 8.93 -5.28 -10.31
CA CYS A 19 8.99 -5.16 -8.85
C CYS A 19 10.27 -4.46 -8.39
N ALA A 20 10.19 -3.82 -7.22
CA ALA A 20 11.31 -3.28 -6.48
C ALA A 20 11.23 -3.76 -5.02
N ILE A 21 12.35 -4.27 -4.51
CA ILE A 21 12.47 -4.82 -3.17
C ILE A 21 13.40 -3.91 -2.37
N ASP A 22 12.87 -3.26 -1.34
CA ASP A 22 13.63 -2.45 -0.41
C ASP A 22 13.91 -3.27 0.86
N LEU A 23 15.19 -3.44 1.19
CA LEU A 23 15.64 -4.28 2.29
C LEU A 23 15.91 -3.45 3.56
N PRO A 24 15.59 -3.97 4.77
CA PRO A 24 16.06 -3.39 6.01
C PRO A 24 17.59 -3.47 6.12
N ALA A 25 18.18 -2.80 7.11
CA ALA A 25 19.61 -2.85 7.34
C ALA A 25 20.10 -4.29 7.51
N GLN A 26 21.30 -4.61 6.99
CA GLN A 26 21.82 -5.97 6.83
C GLN A 26 21.98 -6.77 8.13
N ASP A 27 22.01 -6.11 9.29
CA ASP A 27 22.27 -6.75 10.59
C ASP A 27 21.00 -7.25 11.31
N SER A 28 19.81 -7.10 10.72
CA SER A 28 18.56 -7.56 11.32
C SER A 28 17.78 -8.48 10.38
N ALA A 29 17.33 -9.61 10.92
CA ALA A 29 16.30 -10.42 10.21
C ALA A 29 15.08 -9.55 9.95
N ALA A 30 14.52 -9.63 8.73
CA ALA A 30 13.32 -8.89 8.40
C ALA A 30 12.15 -9.33 9.29
N ARG A 31 11.37 -8.36 9.77
CA ARG A 31 10.15 -8.59 10.56
C ARG A 31 9.10 -9.41 9.78
N GLY A 32 9.11 -9.29 8.46
CA GLY A 32 8.20 -9.91 7.51
C GLY A 32 8.23 -9.16 6.18
N VAL A 33 7.21 -9.38 5.38
CA VAL A 33 7.01 -8.74 4.07
C VAL A 33 5.95 -7.65 4.17
N ALA A 34 6.21 -6.49 3.56
CA ALA A 34 5.23 -5.43 3.37
C ALA A 34 5.02 -5.16 1.88
N LEU A 35 3.78 -5.23 1.38
CA LEU A 35 3.44 -4.86 0.00
C LEU A 35 2.84 -3.46 -0.05
N LEU A 36 3.31 -2.63 -0.98
CA LEU A 36 2.80 -1.28 -1.22
C LEU A 36 2.22 -1.13 -2.62
N CYS A 37 0.96 -0.70 -2.68
CA CYS A 37 0.20 -0.43 -3.88
C CYS A 37 0.25 1.06 -4.25
N HIS A 38 0.61 1.36 -5.51
CA HIS A 38 0.76 2.72 -5.99
C HIS A 38 -0.57 3.38 -6.41
N PRO A 39 -0.62 4.73 -6.60
CA PRO A 39 -1.84 5.41 -7.00
C PRO A 39 -2.23 5.07 -8.44
N HIS A 40 -3.31 5.69 -8.91
CA HIS A 40 -4.03 5.32 -10.13
C HIS A 40 -3.11 5.23 -11.37
N PRO A 41 -3.06 4.07 -12.06
CA PRO A 41 -2.22 3.83 -13.24
C PRO A 41 -2.37 4.87 -14.35
N LEU A 42 -3.62 5.16 -14.73
CA LEU A 42 -3.92 6.08 -15.83
C LEU A 42 -3.67 7.57 -15.49
N HIS A 43 -3.38 7.89 -14.22
CA HIS A 43 -3.05 9.25 -13.77
C HIS A 43 -1.57 9.37 -13.40
N GLY A 44 -0.71 8.58 -14.03
CA GLY A 44 0.74 8.62 -13.82
C GLY A 44 1.21 7.95 -12.53
N GLY A 45 0.37 7.14 -11.90
CA GLY A 45 0.74 6.32 -10.75
C GLY A 45 1.79 5.27 -11.12
N THR A 46 2.86 5.18 -10.32
CA THR A 46 3.91 4.17 -10.44
C THR A 46 4.42 3.76 -9.06
N MET A 47 5.12 2.64 -8.98
CA MET A 47 5.78 2.20 -7.74
C MET A 47 6.84 3.19 -7.22
N ASP A 48 7.28 4.14 -8.05
CA ASP A 48 8.24 5.18 -7.70
C ASP A 48 7.58 6.51 -7.26
N ASN A 49 6.25 6.52 -7.04
CA ASN A 49 5.54 7.66 -6.46
C ASN A 49 6.12 8.07 -5.10
N LYS A 50 6.21 9.38 -4.83
CA LYS A 50 6.86 9.92 -3.62
C LYS A 50 6.18 9.48 -2.31
N VAL A 51 4.85 9.34 -2.31
CA VAL A 51 4.11 8.85 -1.13
C VAL A 51 4.45 7.38 -0.90
N VAL A 52 4.42 6.55 -1.96
CA VAL A 52 4.80 5.12 -1.89
C VAL A 52 6.23 4.95 -1.38
N HIS A 53 7.17 5.74 -1.90
CA HIS A 53 8.55 5.75 -1.39
C HIS A 53 8.66 6.18 0.08
N THR A 54 7.81 7.10 0.52
CA THR A 54 7.79 7.55 1.92
C THR A 54 7.31 6.43 2.84
N LEU A 55 6.24 5.72 2.43
CA LEU A 55 5.76 4.53 3.13
C LEU A 55 6.83 3.43 3.16
N ALA A 56 7.47 3.15 2.00
CA ALA A 56 8.54 2.16 1.92
C ALA A 56 9.68 2.46 2.90
N ARG A 57 10.12 3.72 2.97
CA ARG A 57 11.17 4.14 3.93
C ARG A 57 10.74 4.00 5.40
N ALA A 58 9.48 4.26 5.71
CA ALA A 58 8.95 4.04 7.05
C ALA A 58 8.98 2.56 7.42
N LEU A 59 8.47 1.70 6.54
CA LEU A 59 8.38 0.26 6.77
C LEU A 59 9.75 -0.41 6.82
N VAL A 60 10.68 -0.03 5.95
CA VAL A 60 12.09 -0.48 6.03
C VAL A 60 12.72 -0.12 7.38
N GLN A 61 12.48 1.10 7.89
CA GLN A 61 12.97 1.54 9.19
C GLN A 61 12.33 0.75 10.36
N LEU A 62 11.13 0.24 10.18
CA LEU A 62 10.43 -0.66 11.11
C LEU A 62 10.85 -2.13 10.97
N GLY A 63 11.81 -2.44 10.09
CA GLY A 63 12.36 -3.77 9.90
C GLY A 63 11.61 -4.62 8.86
N TRP A 64 10.70 -4.08 8.07
CA TRP A 64 10.02 -4.82 7.02
C TRP A 64 10.84 -4.89 5.73
N ARG A 65 10.82 -6.03 5.05
CA ARG A 65 11.21 -6.17 3.64
C ARG A 65 10.06 -5.66 2.79
N VAL A 66 10.26 -4.54 2.08
CA VAL A 66 9.18 -3.84 1.39
C VAL A 66 9.18 -4.17 -0.09
N LEU A 67 8.03 -4.60 -0.60
CA LEU A 67 7.75 -4.87 -2.00
C LEU A 67 6.96 -3.69 -2.58
N ARG A 68 7.51 -3.07 -3.60
CA ARG A 68 6.81 -2.13 -4.49
C ARG A 68 6.75 -2.74 -5.88
N PHE A 69 5.68 -2.53 -6.59
CA PHE A 69 5.53 -3.08 -7.94
C PHE A 69 4.71 -2.12 -8.80
N ASN A 70 4.85 -2.23 -10.10
CA ASN A 70 3.99 -1.55 -11.05
C ASN A 70 2.78 -2.43 -11.38
N PHE A 71 1.58 -1.90 -11.24
CA PHE A 71 0.37 -2.56 -11.74
C PHE A 71 0.46 -2.81 -13.24
N ARG A 72 -0.37 -3.70 -13.74
CA ARG A 72 -0.49 -3.99 -15.17
C ARG A 72 -0.60 -2.73 -16.02
N GLY A 73 0.11 -2.71 -17.16
CA GLY A 73 0.15 -1.57 -18.06
C GLY A 73 0.98 -0.37 -17.59
N VAL A 74 1.73 -0.48 -16.48
CA VAL A 74 2.58 0.58 -15.93
C VAL A 74 4.05 0.17 -16.01
N GLY A 75 4.91 1.07 -16.49
CA GLY A 75 6.36 0.84 -16.57
C GLY A 75 6.71 -0.41 -17.35
N GLY A 76 7.46 -1.33 -16.74
CA GLY A 76 7.82 -2.62 -17.31
C GLY A 76 6.78 -3.74 -17.11
N SER A 77 5.65 -3.46 -16.44
CA SER A 77 4.58 -4.45 -16.24
C SER A 77 3.72 -4.62 -17.48
N ALA A 78 3.47 -5.86 -17.86
CA ALA A 78 2.63 -6.23 -18.99
C ALA A 78 1.12 -6.02 -18.68
N GLY A 79 0.30 -6.19 -19.72
CA GLY A 79 -1.16 -6.09 -19.60
C GLY A 79 -1.70 -4.68 -19.76
N GLN A 80 -2.94 -4.49 -19.34
CA GLN A 80 -3.67 -3.22 -19.41
C GLN A 80 -4.50 -3.03 -18.16
N TRP A 81 -4.82 -1.77 -17.85
CA TRP A 81 -5.75 -1.38 -16.79
C TRP A 81 -7.05 -2.20 -16.81
N ASP A 82 -7.46 -2.74 -15.65
CA ASP A 82 -8.66 -3.58 -15.50
C ASP A 82 -9.58 -3.13 -14.34
N ALA A 83 -9.68 -1.83 -14.15
CA ALA A 83 -10.62 -1.21 -13.19
C ALA A 83 -10.51 -1.78 -11.76
N GLY A 84 -9.33 -2.16 -11.33
CA GLY A 84 -9.03 -2.68 -9.99
C GLY A 84 -9.06 -4.20 -9.87
N ARG A 85 -9.78 -4.91 -10.75
CA ARG A 85 -9.89 -6.39 -10.67
C ARG A 85 -8.54 -7.06 -10.88
N GLY A 86 -7.96 -6.82 -12.03
CA GLY A 86 -6.67 -7.38 -12.36
C GLY A 86 -5.51 -6.83 -11.52
N GLU A 87 -5.61 -5.59 -11.08
CA GLU A 87 -4.63 -4.98 -10.17
C GLU A 87 -4.58 -5.67 -8.80
N ILE A 88 -5.72 -6.20 -8.32
CA ILE A 88 -5.77 -7.06 -7.13
C ILE A 88 -5.04 -8.37 -7.40
N ASP A 89 -5.26 -9.01 -8.57
CA ASP A 89 -4.60 -10.26 -8.93
C ASP A 89 -3.08 -10.07 -9.07
N ASP A 90 -2.62 -8.94 -9.62
CA ASP A 90 -1.19 -8.59 -9.69
C ASP A 90 -0.58 -8.48 -8.28
N ALA A 91 -1.25 -7.80 -7.35
CA ALA A 91 -0.79 -7.66 -5.98
C ALA A 91 -0.69 -9.03 -5.26
N LEU A 92 -1.67 -9.90 -5.46
CA LEU A 92 -1.66 -11.27 -4.91
C LEU A 92 -0.53 -12.11 -5.50
N ALA A 93 -0.24 -11.98 -6.80
CA ALA A 93 0.88 -12.66 -7.45
C ALA A 93 2.22 -12.21 -6.86
N VAL A 94 2.39 -10.91 -6.58
CA VAL A 94 3.59 -10.39 -5.92
C VAL A 94 3.74 -10.95 -4.51
N ILE A 95 2.67 -11.00 -3.71
CA ILE A 95 2.71 -11.62 -2.38
C ILE A 95 3.13 -13.07 -2.50
N GLN A 96 2.51 -13.83 -3.40
CA GLN A 96 2.82 -15.25 -3.59
C GLN A 96 4.27 -15.51 -4.02
N ALA A 97 4.85 -14.62 -4.84
CA ALA A 97 6.20 -14.77 -5.33
C ALA A 97 7.29 -14.50 -4.27
N PHE A 98 6.99 -13.63 -3.30
CA PHE A 98 8.02 -13.13 -2.37
C PHE A 98 7.80 -13.50 -0.90
N ARG A 99 6.58 -13.85 -0.50
CA ARG A 99 6.26 -14.18 0.90
C ARG A 99 6.45 -15.67 1.15
N ALA A 100 7.24 -16.03 2.15
CA ALA A 100 7.32 -17.41 2.62
C ALA A 100 6.04 -17.83 3.38
N PRO A 101 5.73 -19.14 3.47
CA PRO A 101 4.64 -19.62 4.33
C PRO A 101 4.82 -19.10 5.77
N ASN A 102 3.72 -18.60 6.37
CA ASN A 102 3.68 -18.08 7.74
C ASN A 102 4.54 -16.83 8.00
N GLU A 103 5.17 -16.25 6.97
CA GLU A 103 5.87 -14.99 7.10
C GLU A 103 4.87 -13.86 7.36
N PRO A 104 5.11 -12.98 8.37
CA PRO A 104 4.26 -11.83 8.65
C PRO A 104 4.04 -10.95 7.42
N LEU A 105 2.79 -10.48 7.22
CA LEU A 105 2.43 -9.63 6.09
C LEU A 105 1.90 -8.29 6.57
N ALA A 106 2.46 -7.20 6.05
CA ALA A 106 1.89 -5.87 6.10
C ALA A 106 1.43 -5.44 4.70
N LEU A 107 0.38 -4.66 4.63
CA LEU A 107 -0.11 -4.08 3.38
C LEU A 107 -0.22 -2.57 3.52
N GLY A 108 -0.05 -1.88 2.40
CA GLY A 108 -0.33 -0.46 2.34
C GLY A 108 -0.59 0.02 0.93
N GLY A 109 -1.21 1.18 0.84
CA GLY A 109 -1.45 1.80 -0.45
C GLY A 109 -1.73 3.29 -0.35
N PHE A 110 -1.60 3.95 -1.48
CA PHE A 110 -1.91 5.36 -1.63
C PHE A 110 -2.99 5.56 -2.69
N SER A 111 -4.03 6.35 -2.35
CA SER A 111 -5.13 6.70 -3.26
C SER A 111 -5.83 5.45 -3.80
N PHE A 112 -5.88 5.23 -5.11
CA PHE A 112 -6.35 3.98 -5.73
C PHE A 112 -5.65 2.74 -5.14
N GLY A 113 -4.34 2.80 -4.93
CA GLY A 113 -3.60 1.70 -4.31
C GLY A 113 -4.05 1.35 -2.90
N ALA A 114 -4.61 2.31 -2.15
CA ALA A 114 -5.21 2.02 -0.85
C ALA A 114 -6.49 1.18 -0.99
N SER A 115 -7.32 1.47 -2.00
CA SER A 115 -8.50 0.63 -2.30
C SER A 115 -8.07 -0.79 -2.69
N ILE A 116 -7.06 -0.94 -3.55
CA ILE A 116 -6.51 -2.26 -3.90
C ILE A 116 -5.98 -2.97 -2.65
N ALA A 117 -5.22 -2.29 -1.78
CA ALA A 117 -4.68 -2.89 -0.55
C ALA A 117 -5.79 -3.41 0.38
N SER A 118 -6.94 -2.71 0.48
CA SER A 118 -8.10 -3.16 1.27
C SER A 118 -8.69 -4.47 0.72
N HIS A 119 -8.86 -4.57 -0.61
CA HIS A 119 -9.34 -5.79 -1.26
C HIS A 119 -8.37 -6.96 -1.12
N VAL A 120 -7.07 -6.71 -1.29
CA VAL A 120 -6.03 -7.71 -1.07
C VAL A 120 -6.05 -8.22 0.37
N ALA A 121 -6.17 -7.33 1.37
CA ALA A 121 -6.27 -7.71 2.77
C ALA A 121 -7.47 -8.63 3.02
N SER A 122 -8.65 -8.30 2.46
CA SER A 122 -9.85 -9.12 2.56
C SER A 122 -9.66 -10.50 1.92
N GLN A 123 -9.10 -10.58 0.70
CA GLN A 123 -8.88 -11.85 0.01
C GLN A 123 -7.84 -12.73 0.72
N VAL A 124 -6.77 -12.13 1.24
CA VAL A 124 -5.76 -12.87 2.02
C VAL A 124 -6.39 -13.44 3.29
N ALA A 125 -7.21 -12.66 4.01
CA ALA A 125 -7.94 -13.13 5.18
C ALA A 125 -8.87 -14.31 4.88
N GLN A 126 -9.59 -14.27 3.76
CA GLN A 126 -10.51 -15.34 3.33
C GLN A 126 -9.78 -16.64 2.93
N ARG A 127 -8.62 -16.51 2.26
CA ARG A 127 -7.87 -17.68 1.75
C ARG A 127 -7.05 -18.41 2.81
N LEU A 128 -6.57 -17.70 3.82
CA LEU A 128 -5.66 -18.25 4.83
C LEU A 128 -6.36 -18.69 6.13
N LEU A 129 -7.71 -18.76 6.16
CA LEU A 129 -8.51 -19.32 7.26
C LEU A 129 -7.99 -18.98 8.67
N GLY A 130 -7.88 -17.69 9.02
CA GLY A 130 -7.56 -17.31 10.40
C GLY A 130 -6.29 -16.46 10.56
N HIS A 131 -6.03 -16.05 11.72
CA HIS A 131 -5.08 -15.17 12.42
C HIS A 131 -3.76 -14.71 11.77
N GLU A 132 -3.39 -15.17 10.57
CA GLU A 132 -2.10 -14.87 9.94
C GLU A 132 -2.18 -13.99 8.69
N ALA A 133 -3.37 -13.47 8.37
CA ALA A 133 -3.57 -12.89 7.06
C ALA A 133 -2.79 -11.59 6.85
N VAL A 134 -3.13 -10.55 7.57
CA VAL A 134 -2.47 -9.24 7.46
C VAL A 134 -2.30 -8.68 8.87
N GLN A 135 -1.06 -8.52 9.30
CA GLN A 135 -0.76 -7.99 10.64
C GLN A 135 -0.96 -6.48 10.74
N GLN A 136 -0.68 -5.77 9.64
CA GLN A 136 -0.75 -4.31 9.61
C GLN A 136 -1.24 -3.84 8.24
N LEU A 137 -2.17 -2.88 8.25
CA LEU A 137 -2.69 -2.25 7.04
C LEU A 137 -2.62 -0.73 7.17
N VAL A 138 -2.02 -0.04 6.19
CA VAL A 138 -2.01 1.42 6.10
C VAL A 138 -2.67 1.90 4.81
N LEU A 139 -3.68 2.75 4.95
CA LEU A 139 -4.42 3.36 3.85
C LEU A 139 -4.16 4.86 3.86
N VAL A 140 -3.47 5.36 2.84
CA VAL A 140 -3.15 6.79 2.70
C VAL A 140 -4.02 7.41 1.62
N ALA A 141 -4.80 8.42 1.99
CA ALA A 141 -5.73 9.15 1.12
C ALA A 141 -6.55 8.20 0.21
N PRO A 142 -7.25 7.18 0.76
CA PRO A 142 -7.94 6.17 -0.03
C PRO A 142 -9.05 6.79 -0.88
N ALA A 143 -9.15 6.38 -2.14
CA ALA A 143 -10.04 6.96 -3.15
C ALA A 143 -11.50 6.45 -2.99
N VAL A 144 -12.11 6.71 -1.83
CA VAL A 144 -13.38 6.12 -1.37
C VAL A 144 -14.58 6.36 -2.28
N GLU A 145 -14.60 7.47 -3.02
CA GLU A 145 -15.72 7.81 -3.92
C GLU A 145 -15.65 7.09 -5.26
N ASN A 146 -14.44 6.83 -5.76
CA ASN A 146 -14.22 6.30 -7.10
C ASN A 146 -13.93 4.79 -7.11
N PHE A 147 -13.37 4.28 -6.02
CA PHE A 147 -12.96 2.89 -5.86
C PHE A 147 -13.39 2.38 -4.50
N PRO A 148 -14.50 1.62 -4.44
CA PRO A 148 -15.01 1.10 -3.16
C PRO A 148 -13.94 0.32 -2.41
N LEU A 149 -13.85 0.54 -1.10
CA LEU A 149 -13.03 -0.27 -0.21
C LEU A 149 -13.87 -1.40 0.39
N THR A 150 -13.21 -2.49 0.74
CA THR A 150 -13.82 -3.54 1.57
C THR A 150 -13.81 -3.13 3.04
N ASN A 151 -14.52 -3.89 3.89
CA ASN A 151 -14.34 -3.79 5.33
C ASN A 151 -12.91 -4.18 5.70
N VAL A 152 -12.30 -3.40 6.60
CA VAL A 152 -10.92 -3.59 7.05
C VAL A 152 -10.87 -3.79 8.57
N SER A 153 -9.72 -4.29 9.07
CA SER A 153 -9.51 -4.45 10.51
C SER A 153 -9.65 -3.11 11.25
N PRO A 154 -10.22 -3.10 12.47
CA PRO A 154 -10.24 -1.92 13.33
C PRO A 154 -8.86 -1.32 13.62
N ASP A 155 -7.79 -2.12 13.52
CA ASP A 155 -6.41 -1.69 13.72
C ASP A 155 -5.78 -1.05 12.47
N THR A 156 -6.58 -0.83 11.41
CA THR A 156 -6.09 -0.21 10.18
C THR A 156 -5.69 1.25 10.41
N LEU A 157 -4.48 1.61 10.04
CA LEU A 157 -4.03 2.99 10.03
C LEU A 157 -4.56 3.72 8.79
N VAL A 158 -5.47 4.67 8.99
CA VAL A 158 -5.97 5.54 7.92
C VAL A 158 -5.36 6.93 8.08
N VAL A 159 -4.68 7.43 7.05
CA VAL A 159 -4.04 8.76 7.03
C VAL A 159 -4.59 9.60 5.88
N HIS A 160 -4.92 10.85 6.13
CA HIS A 160 -5.49 11.75 5.12
C HIS A 160 -4.97 13.18 5.24
N GLY A 161 -4.94 13.91 4.13
CA GLY A 161 -4.65 15.33 4.11
C GLY A 161 -5.91 16.15 4.40
N GLU A 162 -5.79 17.19 5.27
CA GLU A 162 -6.92 18.08 5.56
C GLU A 162 -7.45 18.78 4.30
N ASN A 163 -6.53 19.23 3.44
CA ASN A 163 -6.83 19.97 2.21
C ASN A 163 -6.67 19.09 0.96
N ASP A 164 -7.09 17.81 1.07
CA ASP A 164 -7.07 16.91 -0.08
C ASP A 164 -8.10 17.37 -1.12
N GLU A 165 -7.61 17.81 -2.27
CA GLU A 165 -8.39 18.37 -3.37
C GLU A 165 -8.93 17.31 -4.34
N ILE A 166 -8.49 16.04 -4.19
CA ILE A 166 -8.87 14.92 -5.05
C ILE A 166 -9.87 14.01 -4.35
N VAL A 167 -9.64 13.71 -3.08
CA VAL A 167 -10.55 12.94 -2.24
C VAL A 167 -10.96 13.80 -1.06
N PRO A 168 -12.18 14.35 -1.05
CA PRO A 168 -12.64 15.22 0.03
C PRO A 168 -12.55 14.53 1.39
N LEU A 169 -12.00 15.21 2.40
CA LEU A 169 -11.91 14.68 3.76
C LEU A 169 -13.28 14.22 4.30
N ALA A 170 -14.35 14.94 3.98
CA ALA A 170 -15.71 14.57 4.39
C ALA A 170 -16.14 13.21 3.85
N ALA A 171 -15.80 12.88 2.61
CA ALA A 171 -16.10 11.58 2.01
C ALA A 171 -15.35 10.45 2.74
N LEU A 172 -14.07 10.67 3.03
CA LEU A 172 -13.29 9.71 3.81
C LEU A 172 -13.84 9.53 5.23
N LEU A 173 -14.17 10.61 5.92
CA LEU A 173 -14.73 10.53 7.29
C LEU A 173 -16.07 9.79 7.29
N GLY A 174 -16.92 9.97 6.27
CA GLY A 174 -18.17 9.22 6.12
C GLY A 174 -17.92 7.72 5.98
N TRP A 175 -16.97 7.33 5.14
CA TRP A 175 -16.56 5.93 5.00
C TRP A 175 -15.97 5.36 6.30
N ALA A 176 -15.05 6.07 6.93
CA ALA A 176 -14.40 5.63 8.16
C ALA A 176 -15.40 5.46 9.31
N ALA A 177 -16.35 6.40 9.45
CA ALA A 177 -17.41 6.35 10.47
C ALA A 177 -18.28 5.09 10.30
N SER A 178 -18.60 4.68 9.06
CA SER A 178 -19.39 3.47 8.79
C SER A 178 -18.71 2.18 9.29
N GLN A 179 -17.39 2.21 9.49
CA GLN A 179 -16.58 1.08 9.97
C GLN A 179 -16.02 1.28 11.39
N GLY A 180 -16.30 2.41 12.04
CA GLY A 180 -15.76 2.72 13.36
C GLY A 180 -14.24 2.96 13.38
N LEU A 181 -13.66 3.41 12.24
CA LEU A 181 -12.22 3.60 12.09
C LEU A 181 -11.77 5.00 12.51
N PRO A 182 -10.70 5.14 13.30
CA PRO A 182 -10.05 6.43 13.51
C PRO A 182 -9.30 6.88 12.25
N VAL A 183 -9.27 8.19 12.00
CA VAL A 183 -8.54 8.79 10.88
C VAL A 183 -7.48 9.75 11.43
N GLN A 184 -6.23 9.57 10.98
CA GLN A 184 -5.13 10.50 11.24
C GLN A 184 -5.14 11.59 10.15
N VAL A 185 -5.64 12.77 10.50
CA VAL A 185 -5.65 13.92 9.58
C VAL A 185 -4.36 14.72 9.74
N ILE A 186 -3.68 14.98 8.62
CA ILE A 186 -2.50 15.84 8.58
C ILE A 186 -2.94 17.26 8.21
N PRO A 187 -2.81 18.24 9.13
CA PRO A 187 -3.26 19.63 8.89
C PRO A 187 -2.57 20.26 7.67
N GLY A 188 -3.34 20.91 6.83
CA GLY A 188 -2.89 21.62 5.63
C GLY A 188 -2.34 20.72 4.52
N ALA A 189 -2.31 19.40 4.67
CA ALA A 189 -1.79 18.50 3.63
C ALA A 189 -2.78 18.36 2.47
N THR A 190 -2.25 18.39 1.26
CA THR A 190 -2.95 18.07 0.01
C THR A 190 -2.91 16.57 -0.26
N HIS A 191 -3.56 16.10 -1.35
CA HIS A 191 -3.57 14.69 -1.73
C HIS A 191 -2.18 14.04 -1.79
N PHE A 192 -1.20 14.74 -2.37
CA PHE A 192 0.16 14.23 -2.55
C PHE A 192 1.10 14.55 -1.38
N PHE A 193 0.62 15.14 -0.29
CA PHE A 193 1.40 15.50 0.90
C PHE A 193 2.64 16.33 0.56
N HIS A 194 2.56 17.26 -0.42
CA HIS A 194 3.66 18.11 -0.79
C HIS A 194 4.18 18.91 0.40
N GLY A 195 5.50 18.86 0.64
CA GLY A 195 6.14 19.48 1.81
C GLY A 195 5.92 18.74 3.14
N GLN A 196 5.01 17.76 3.21
CA GLN A 196 4.62 17.07 4.45
C GLN A 196 4.92 15.56 4.47
N LEU A 197 5.63 15.03 3.49
CA LEU A 197 6.07 13.63 3.47
C LEU A 197 6.86 13.21 4.72
N PRO A 198 7.72 14.06 5.34
CA PRO A 198 8.36 13.72 6.61
C PRO A 198 7.34 13.52 7.76
N LEU A 199 6.25 14.30 7.77
CA LEU A 199 5.20 14.16 8.78
C LEU A 199 4.41 12.87 8.55
N LEU A 200 4.02 12.56 7.30
CA LEU A 200 3.41 11.28 6.94
C LEU A 200 4.27 10.09 7.40
N LYS A 201 5.58 10.13 7.12
CA LYS A 201 6.52 9.09 7.58
C LYS A 201 6.48 8.94 9.10
N ARG A 202 6.51 10.04 9.84
CA ARG A 202 6.47 10.03 11.31
C ARG A 202 5.18 9.44 11.86
N VAL A 203 4.03 9.73 11.24
CA VAL A 203 2.73 9.14 11.60
C VAL A 203 2.80 7.61 11.50
N VAL A 204 3.26 7.07 10.37
CA VAL A 204 3.40 5.61 10.18
C VAL A 204 4.37 5.00 11.19
N LEU A 205 5.53 5.62 11.41
CA LEU A 205 6.52 5.14 12.36
C LEU A 205 5.97 5.08 13.79
N ASN A 206 5.17 6.07 14.20
CA ASN A 206 4.61 6.11 15.55
C ASN A 206 3.47 5.12 15.76
N ALA A 207 2.68 4.86 14.73
CA ALA A 207 1.55 3.92 14.81
C ALA A 207 1.99 2.44 14.83
N TRP A 208 3.16 2.12 14.25
CA TRP A 208 3.58 0.73 14.02
C TRP A 208 4.86 0.33 14.78
N ARG A 209 5.23 1.08 15.78
CA ARG A 209 6.35 0.75 16.70
C ARG A 209 6.05 -0.43 17.61
#